data_e224111c534d2e2e1b4f9ab5334440a0
#
_entry.id   e224111c534d2e2e1b4f9ab5334440a0
#
_cell.length_a   1.000
_cell.length_b   1.000
_cell.length_c   1.000
_cell.angle_alpha   90.00
_cell.angle_beta   90.00
_cell.angle_gamma   90.00
#
_symmetry.space_group_name_H-M   'P 1'
#
loop_
_entity.id
_entity.type
_entity.pdbx_description
1 polymer ?
#
loop_
_entity_poly.entity_id
_entity_poly.type
_entity_poly.pdbx_seq_one_letter_code
_entity_poly.pdbx_strand_id
1 'polypeptide(L)'
;QGADFAKLLPGLQTQTADGVVIGILKPDGTLNLEQMAILMEEAGDMKVTMHRAFDVCVDPMAALQQAKDLHISTILTSGQKNTAMEGKDLLCTLVKEAGNDIDIMIGSGVKASVIEELAPLTGATTFHMSGKITLDSPMIYRKDDVSMGLPLVSEYTLWQTSAEEIRKAREVLDRVCK
;
A
#
# COMPACT_ATOMS: atom_id res chain seq x y z
N GLN A 1 -14.47 -1.52 16.17
CA GLN A 1 -13.88 -2.29 15.05
C GLN A 1 -12.40 -2.63 15.32
N GLY A 2 -11.55 -1.68 15.76
CA GLY A 2 -10.13 -1.94 16.06
C GLY A 2 -9.92 -2.97 17.17
N ALA A 3 -10.70 -2.90 18.26
CA ALA A 3 -10.60 -3.82 19.37
C ALA A 3 -11.00 -5.27 19.01
N ASP A 4 -11.89 -5.45 18.04
CA ASP A 4 -12.27 -6.79 17.57
C ASP A 4 -11.21 -7.40 16.66
N PHE A 5 -10.53 -6.58 15.86
CA PHE A 5 -9.41 -7.01 15.03
C PHE A 5 -8.19 -7.41 15.88
N ALA A 6 -7.89 -6.68 16.94
CA ALA A 6 -6.80 -7.01 17.87
C ALA A 6 -6.90 -8.44 18.41
N LYS A 7 -8.11 -8.95 18.65
CA LYS A 7 -8.34 -10.33 19.13
C LYS A 7 -7.95 -11.41 18.12
N LEU A 8 -7.81 -11.07 16.85
CA LEU A 8 -7.42 -12.02 15.79
C LEU A 8 -5.89 -12.11 15.62
N LEU A 9 -5.15 -11.09 16.03
CA LEU A 9 -3.69 -11.02 15.81
C LEU A 9 -2.91 -12.15 16.49
N PRO A 10 -3.19 -12.55 17.75
CA PRO A 10 -2.51 -13.69 18.36
C PRO A 10 -2.68 -15.00 17.57
N GLY A 11 -3.85 -15.19 16.95
CA GLY A 11 -4.09 -16.34 16.07
C GLY A 11 -3.25 -16.31 14.79
N LEU A 12 -2.95 -15.11 14.25
CA LEU A 12 -2.08 -14.95 13.08
C LEU A 12 -0.62 -15.25 13.41
N GLN A 13 -0.14 -14.87 14.58
CA GLN A 13 1.21 -15.23 15.05
C GLN A 13 1.41 -16.73 15.11
N THR A 14 0.42 -17.47 15.63
CA THR A 14 0.48 -18.95 15.71
C THR A 14 0.37 -19.63 14.35
N GLN A 15 -0.09 -18.92 13.31
CA GLN A 15 -0.23 -19.39 11.94
C GLN A 15 0.92 -18.95 11.02
N THR A 16 2.05 -18.53 11.58
CA THR A 16 3.26 -18.13 10.83
C THR A 16 3.09 -16.93 9.91
N ALA A 17 2.28 -15.95 10.29
CA ALA A 17 2.25 -14.66 9.61
C ALA A 17 3.53 -13.86 9.95
N ASP A 18 4.24 -13.38 8.94
CA ASP A 18 5.46 -12.56 9.12
C ASP A 18 5.13 -11.10 9.44
N GLY A 19 3.93 -10.65 9.12
CA GLY A 19 3.51 -9.27 9.34
C GLY A 19 2.02 -9.05 9.14
N VAL A 20 1.58 -7.87 9.55
CA VAL A 20 0.18 -7.41 9.43
C VAL A 20 0.13 -6.01 8.80
N VAL A 21 -1.02 -5.70 8.21
CA VAL A 21 -1.28 -4.40 7.60
C VAL A 21 -2.42 -3.72 8.35
N ILE A 22 -2.16 -2.57 8.95
CA ILE A 22 -3.12 -1.84 9.78
C ILE A 22 -3.15 -0.34 9.44
N GLY A 23 -4.12 0.39 10.00
CA GLY A 23 -4.19 1.86 9.91
C GLY A 23 -5.55 2.36 10.36
N ILE A 24 -5.56 3.23 11.37
CA ILE A 24 -6.79 3.78 11.94
C ILE A 24 -6.65 5.29 12.06
N LEU A 25 -7.60 6.02 11.48
CA LEU A 25 -7.74 7.46 11.64
C LEU A 25 -8.92 7.78 12.56
N LYS A 26 -8.81 8.93 13.22
CA LYS A 26 -9.94 9.58 13.87
C LYS A 26 -10.78 10.34 12.83
N PRO A 27 -12.01 10.77 13.18
CA PRO A 27 -12.86 11.57 12.29
C PRO A 27 -12.24 12.89 11.83
N ASP A 28 -11.28 13.43 12.57
CA ASP A 28 -10.53 14.66 12.24
C ASP A 28 -9.35 14.42 11.27
N GLY A 29 -9.13 13.16 10.85
CA GLY A 29 -8.05 12.77 9.93
C GLY A 29 -6.70 12.56 10.61
N THR A 30 -6.58 12.67 11.93
CA THR A 30 -5.35 12.31 12.66
C THR A 30 -5.26 10.81 12.91
N LEU A 31 -4.05 10.29 13.19
CA LEU A 31 -3.89 8.89 13.58
C LEU A 31 -4.58 8.62 14.93
N ASN A 32 -5.29 7.50 15.01
CA ASN A 32 -5.83 7.03 16.28
C ASN A 32 -4.75 6.25 17.04
N LEU A 33 -3.85 6.98 17.70
CA LEU A 33 -2.69 6.41 18.39
C LEU A 33 -3.06 5.40 19.48
N GLU A 34 -4.19 5.62 20.16
CA GLU A 34 -4.67 4.71 21.21
C GLU A 34 -5.00 3.33 20.63
N GLN A 35 -5.80 3.30 19.57
CA GLN A 35 -6.15 2.04 18.92
C GLN A 35 -4.99 1.43 18.15
N MET A 36 -4.13 2.25 17.54
CA MET A 36 -2.91 1.78 16.88
C MET A 36 -1.95 1.12 17.88
N ALA A 37 -1.76 1.70 19.08
CA ALA A 37 -0.90 1.12 20.12
C ALA A 37 -1.39 -0.26 20.58
N ILE A 38 -2.72 -0.43 20.74
CA ILE A 38 -3.29 -1.75 21.05
C ILE A 38 -2.96 -2.77 19.95
N LEU A 39 -3.08 -2.37 18.67
CA LEU A 39 -2.76 -3.27 17.56
C LEU A 39 -1.27 -3.58 17.49
N MET A 40 -0.39 -2.62 17.81
CA MET A 40 1.05 -2.83 17.87
C MET A 40 1.44 -3.80 18.99
N GLU A 41 0.83 -3.67 20.17
CA GLU A 41 1.04 -4.59 21.28
C GLU A 41 0.64 -6.03 20.91
N GLU A 42 -0.53 -6.20 20.31
CA GLU A 42 -1.03 -7.52 19.88
C GLU A 42 -0.25 -8.09 18.67
N ALA A 43 0.34 -7.23 17.82
CA ALA A 43 1.21 -7.68 16.72
C ALA A 43 2.51 -8.29 17.23
N GLY A 44 3.02 -7.88 18.41
CA GLY A 44 4.25 -8.39 18.99
C GLY A 44 5.44 -8.23 18.04
N ASP A 45 6.12 -9.34 17.71
CA ASP A 45 7.31 -9.34 16.84
C ASP A 45 7.00 -9.31 15.34
N MET A 46 5.73 -9.34 14.94
CA MET A 46 5.35 -9.24 13.53
C MET A 46 5.71 -7.87 12.95
N LYS A 47 6.14 -7.85 11.68
CA LYS A 47 6.29 -6.58 10.96
C LYS A 47 4.93 -5.92 10.75
N VAL A 48 4.85 -4.61 10.94
CA VAL A 48 3.61 -3.86 10.78
C VAL A 48 3.75 -2.86 9.64
N THR A 49 2.84 -2.94 8.68
CA THR A 49 2.70 -1.97 7.59
C THR A 49 1.47 -1.10 7.84
N MET A 50 1.64 0.21 7.85
CA MET A 50 0.53 1.14 7.77
C MET A 50 0.03 1.24 6.33
N HIS A 51 -1.26 0.92 6.12
CA HIS A 51 -1.85 0.99 4.78
C HIS A 51 -2.20 2.42 4.37
N ARG A 52 -2.83 2.57 3.20
CA ARG A 52 -3.19 3.85 2.58
C ARG A 52 -4.18 4.73 3.35
N ALA A 53 -4.57 4.40 4.59
CA ALA A 53 -5.15 5.39 5.50
C ALA A 53 -4.22 6.60 5.67
N PHE A 54 -2.89 6.39 5.55
CA PHE A 54 -1.89 7.46 5.49
C PHE A 54 -2.18 8.49 4.39
N ASP A 55 -2.69 8.05 3.24
CA ASP A 55 -2.96 8.96 2.11
C ASP A 55 -4.15 9.91 2.33
N VAL A 56 -4.95 9.68 3.35
CA VAL A 56 -6.10 10.53 3.71
C VAL A 56 -5.97 11.13 5.12
N CYS A 57 -4.80 11.04 5.75
CA CYS A 57 -4.54 11.74 7.00
C CYS A 57 -4.38 13.25 6.74
N VAL A 58 -4.65 14.06 7.76
CA VAL A 58 -4.64 15.53 7.67
C VAL A 58 -3.22 16.09 7.57
N ASP A 59 -2.25 15.47 8.25
CA ASP A 59 -0.85 15.90 8.28
C ASP A 59 0.07 14.68 8.10
N PRO A 60 0.64 14.49 6.89
CA PRO A 60 1.49 13.34 6.62
C PRO A 60 2.83 13.37 7.35
N MET A 61 3.34 14.55 7.73
CA MET A 61 4.62 14.64 8.44
C MET A 61 4.43 14.27 9.92
N ALA A 62 3.36 14.76 10.54
CA ALA A 62 3.00 14.33 11.88
C ALA A 62 2.68 12.83 11.94
N ALA A 63 1.96 12.31 10.93
CA ALA A 63 1.64 10.88 10.83
C ALA A 63 2.91 10.01 10.64
N LEU A 64 3.88 10.47 9.85
CA LEU A 64 5.19 9.80 9.69
C LEU A 64 5.92 9.71 11.04
N GLN A 65 6.00 10.83 11.77
CA GLN A 65 6.67 10.83 13.08
C GLN A 65 5.97 9.90 14.07
N GLN A 66 4.63 9.95 14.13
CA GLN A 66 3.85 9.07 14.98
C GLN A 66 4.00 7.59 14.61
N ALA A 67 4.12 7.27 13.31
CA ALA A 67 4.39 5.91 12.85
C ALA A 67 5.77 5.42 13.29
N LYS A 68 6.80 6.28 13.27
CA LYS A 68 8.12 5.97 13.81
C LYS A 68 8.06 5.72 15.32
N ASP A 69 7.38 6.58 16.08
CA ASP A 69 7.22 6.47 17.53
C ASP A 69 6.50 5.17 17.93
N LEU A 70 5.60 4.68 17.08
CA LEU A 70 4.93 3.39 17.23
C LEU A 70 5.75 2.19 16.72
N HIS A 71 6.96 2.40 16.20
CA HIS A 71 7.79 1.36 15.61
C HIS A 71 7.14 0.60 14.45
N ILE A 72 6.30 1.29 13.67
CA ILE A 72 5.75 0.74 12.42
C ILE A 72 6.90 0.52 11.43
N SER A 73 6.95 -0.65 10.81
CA SER A 73 8.05 -1.04 9.93
C SER A 73 7.99 -0.36 8.56
N THR A 74 6.76 -0.13 8.05
CA THR A 74 6.55 0.32 6.67
C THR A 74 5.30 1.19 6.56
N ILE A 75 5.34 2.22 5.72
CA ILE A 75 4.14 2.99 5.31
C ILE A 75 3.89 2.78 3.82
N LEU A 76 2.71 2.25 3.46
CA LEU A 76 2.24 2.19 2.08
C LEU A 76 1.51 3.47 1.71
N THR A 77 2.05 4.21 0.74
CA THR A 77 1.51 5.52 0.35
C THR A 77 1.66 5.82 -1.13
N SER A 78 0.81 6.66 -1.67
CA SER A 78 0.91 7.29 -2.99
C SER A 78 1.29 8.77 -2.91
N GLY A 79 1.75 9.26 -1.75
CA GLY A 79 2.02 10.68 -1.53
C GLY A 79 0.75 11.53 -1.46
N GLN A 80 -0.33 10.97 -0.87
CA GLN A 80 -1.64 11.62 -0.72
C GLN A 80 -2.28 12.06 -2.05
N LYS A 81 -2.01 11.31 -3.13
CA LYS A 81 -2.61 11.53 -4.45
C LYS A 81 -3.27 10.24 -4.96
N ASN A 82 -3.99 10.35 -6.07
CA ASN A 82 -4.63 9.18 -6.68
C ASN A 82 -3.58 8.18 -7.18
N THR A 83 -2.45 8.66 -7.69
CA THR A 83 -1.34 7.84 -8.16
C THR A 83 -0.01 8.29 -7.53
N ALA A 84 0.95 7.36 -7.43
CA ALA A 84 2.30 7.65 -6.95
C ALA A 84 3.01 8.72 -7.78
N MET A 85 2.78 8.74 -9.11
CA MET A 85 3.37 9.76 -9.98
C MET A 85 2.89 11.17 -9.66
N GLU A 86 1.60 11.33 -9.33
CA GLU A 86 1.04 12.63 -8.91
C GLU A 86 1.56 13.06 -7.53
N GLY A 87 1.87 12.09 -6.66
CA GLY A 87 2.34 12.33 -5.29
C GLY A 87 3.85 12.41 -5.12
N LYS A 88 4.63 12.44 -6.21
CA LYS A 88 6.09 12.32 -6.19
C LYS A 88 6.81 13.32 -5.27
N ASP A 89 6.33 14.56 -5.19
CA ASP A 89 6.98 15.59 -4.37
C ASP A 89 6.89 15.27 -2.87
N LEU A 90 5.70 14.81 -2.41
CA LEU A 90 5.55 14.36 -1.03
C LEU A 90 6.30 13.03 -0.80
N LEU A 91 6.31 12.12 -1.76
CA LEU A 91 7.09 10.88 -1.67
C LEU A 91 8.59 11.14 -1.48
N CYS A 92 9.18 12.10 -2.22
CA CYS A 92 10.56 12.53 -2.01
C CYS A 92 10.80 13.01 -0.56
N THR A 93 9.87 13.83 -0.05
CA THR A 93 9.97 14.35 1.31
C THR A 93 9.86 13.22 2.33
N LEU A 94 8.87 12.34 2.17
CA LEU A 94 8.64 11.22 3.10
C LEU A 94 9.82 10.26 3.15
N VAL A 95 10.39 9.87 2.00
CA VAL A 95 11.57 8.97 1.95
C VAL A 95 12.76 9.62 2.65
N LYS A 96 13.00 10.90 2.40
CA LYS A 96 14.10 11.64 3.04
C LYS A 96 13.92 11.71 4.56
N GLU A 97 12.74 12.08 5.03
CA GLU A 97 12.44 12.22 6.47
C GLU A 97 12.28 10.86 7.17
N ALA A 98 11.89 9.81 6.45
CA ALA A 98 11.86 8.43 6.95
C ALA A 98 13.26 7.94 7.36
N GLY A 99 14.27 8.28 6.57
CA GLY A 99 15.63 7.83 6.81
C GLY A 99 15.73 6.31 6.83
N ASN A 100 16.33 5.76 7.87
CA ASN A 100 16.47 4.32 8.10
C ASN A 100 15.47 3.80 9.15
N ASP A 101 14.61 4.66 9.69
CA ASP A 101 13.75 4.30 10.83
C ASP A 101 12.48 3.57 10.37
N ILE A 102 11.99 3.90 9.18
CA ILE A 102 10.76 3.34 8.62
C ILE A 102 10.84 3.28 7.10
N ASP A 103 10.36 2.20 6.49
CA ASP A 103 10.35 2.05 5.05
C ASP A 103 9.14 2.74 4.40
N ILE A 104 9.35 3.47 3.32
CA ILE A 104 8.28 4.06 2.52
C ILE A 104 8.03 3.19 1.30
N MET A 105 6.96 2.41 1.34
CA MET A 105 6.49 1.57 0.25
C MET A 105 5.62 2.39 -0.70
N ILE A 106 6.12 2.68 -1.89
CA ILE A 106 5.38 3.46 -2.89
C ILE A 106 4.31 2.59 -3.57
N GLY A 107 3.05 3.02 -3.53
CA GLY A 107 1.93 2.31 -4.13
C GLY A 107 0.98 3.19 -4.93
N SER A 108 0.00 2.57 -5.57
CA SER A 108 -0.99 3.16 -6.47
C SER A 108 -0.46 3.54 -7.85
N GLY A 109 -0.92 2.79 -8.86
CA GLY A 109 -0.53 3.00 -10.25
C GLY A 109 0.90 2.57 -10.58
N VAL A 110 1.55 1.80 -9.69
CA VAL A 110 2.93 1.35 -9.87
C VAL A 110 3.01 0.29 -10.99
N LYS A 111 3.97 0.49 -11.88
CA LYS A 111 4.40 -0.40 -12.96
C LYS A 111 5.89 -0.17 -13.24
N ALA A 112 6.52 -0.97 -14.07
CA ALA A 112 7.95 -0.89 -14.38
C ALA A 112 8.43 0.54 -14.70
N SER A 113 7.70 1.26 -15.57
CA SER A 113 8.06 2.64 -15.95
C SER A 113 7.93 3.65 -14.79
N VAL A 114 7.02 3.41 -13.84
CA VAL A 114 6.86 4.26 -12.64
C VAL A 114 8.02 4.00 -11.66
N ILE A 115 8.43 2.75 -11.49
CA ILE A 115 9.60 2.40 -10.68
C ILE A 115 10.86 3.03 -11.26
N GLU A 116 11.04 2.96 -12.59
CA GLU A 116 12.20 3.53 -13.30
C GLU A 116 12.35 5.04 -13.07
N GLU A 117 11.23 5.76 -12.96
CA GLU A 117 11.22 7.20 -12.68
C GLU A 117 11.32 7.51 -11.18
N LEU A 118 10.50 6.85 -10.34
CA LEU A 118 10.39 7.22 -8.94
C LEU A 118 11.53 6.70 -8.06
N ALA A 119 12.11 5.53 -8.35
CA ALA A 119 13.17 5.00 -7.50
C ALA A 119 14.40 5.94 -7.44
N PRO A 120 14.98 6.39 -8.57
CA PRO A 120 16.11 7.33 -8.52
C PRO A 120 15.72 8.74 -8.04
N LEU A 121 14.47 9.16 -8.27
CA LEU A 121 13.99 10.47 -7.86
C LEU A 121 13.80 10.56 -6.34
N THR A 122 13.19 9.53 -5.74
CA THR A 122 12.81 9.52 -4.32
C THR A 122 13.84 8.85 -3.42
N GLY A 123 14.64 7.94 -3.95
CA GLY A 123 15.50 7.04 -3.18
C GLY A 123 14.76 5.85 -2.57
N ALA A 124 13.47 5.67 -2.86
CA ALA A 124 12.69 4.53 -2.37
C ALA A 124 13.15 3.22 -3.03
N THR A 125 13.21 2.16 -2.24
CA THR A 125 13.60 0.82 -2.68
C THR A 125 12.45 -0.19 -2.64
N THR A 126 11.30 0.22 -2.09
CA THR A 126 10.15 -0.65 -1.86
C THR A 126 8.92 -0.12 -2.62
N PHE A 127 8.32 -1.00 -3.44
CA PHE A 127 7.19 -0.67 -4.29
C PHE A 127 6.09 -1.72 -4.20
N HIS A 128 4.84 -1.28 -4.18
CA HIS A 128 3.66 -2.13 -4.19
C HIS A 128 2.92 -2.00 -5.53
N MET A 129 2.67 -3.13 -6.19
CA MET A 129 1.92 -3.17 -7.45
C MET A 129 0.99 -4.38 -7.52
N SER A 130 -0.11 -4.25 -8.24
CA SER A 130 -1.01 -5.36 -8.56
C SER A 130 -0.51 -6.20 -9.75
N GLY A 131 0.32 -5.61 -10.61
CA GLY A 131 0.75 -6.22 -11.87
C GLY A 131 -0.41 -6.62 -12.79
N LYS A 132 -1.59 -5.97 -12.62
CA LYS A 132 -2.80 -6.39 -13.33
C LYS A 132 -2.78 -6.00 -14.80
N ILE A 133 -3.30 -6.91 -15.62
CA ILE A 133 -3.70 -6.67 -17.00
C ILE A 133 -5.21 -6.86 -17.13
N THR A 134 -5.75 -6.28 -18.18
CA THR A 134 -7.16 -6.44 -18.54
C THR A 134 -7.29 -7.45 -19.66
N LEU A 135 -8.13 -8.44 -19.46
CA LEU A 135 -8.45 -9.49 -20.44
C LEU A 135 -9.93 -9.43 -20.76
N ASP A 136 -10.29 -9.75 -21.99
CA ASP A 136 -11.67 -9.99 -22.33
C ASP A 136 -12.10 -11.39 -21.86
N SER A 137 -13.33 -11.50 -21.36
CA SER A 137 -13.88 -12.77 -20.90
C SER A 137 -13.99 -13.76 -22.05
N PRO A 138 -13.62 -15.04 -21.88
CA PRO A 138 -13.81 -16.09 -22.88
C PRO A 138 -15.30 -16.48 -23.08
N MET A 139 -16.24 -15.85 -22.36
CA MET A 139 -17.67 -16.10 -22.52
C MET A 139 -18.12 -15.72 -23.94
N ILE A 140 -18.71 -16.70 -24.65
CA ILE A 140 -19.28 -16.51 -25.98
C ILE A 140 -20.65 -15.83 -25.89
N TYR A 141 -21.49 -16.31 -24.97
CA TYR A 141 -22.77 -15.66 -24.71
C TYR A 141 -22.56 -14.42 -23.85
N ARG A 142 -23.09 -13.27 -24.31
CA ARG A 142 -23.04 -12.00 -23.60
C ARG A 142 -24.44 -11.42 -23.50
N LYS A 143 -24.75 -10.83 -22.35
CA LYS A 143 -25.99 -10.13 -22.07
C LYS A 143 -25.66 -8.68 -21.71
N ASP A 144 -25.79 -7.81 -22.69
CA ASP A 144 -25.31 -6.41 -22.60
C ASP A 144 -26.27 -5.49 -21.83
N ASP A 145 -27.51 -5.93 -21.59
CA ASP A 145 -28.58 -5.18 -20.93
C ASP A 145 -28.62 -5.43 -19.39
N VAL A 146 -27.69 -6.18 -18.84
CA VAL A 146 -27.63 -6.48 -17.39
C VAL A 146 -26.26 -6.11 -16.86
N SER A 147 -26.20 -5.17 -15.90
CA SER A 147 -25.03 -4.86 -15.11
C SER A 147 -25.20 -5.37 -13.68
N MET A 148 -24.29 -6.18 -13.20
CA MET A 148 -24.30 -6.75 -11.84
C MET A 148 -23.20 -6.13 -10.96
N GLY A 149 -22.29 -5.35 -11.53
CA GLY A 149 -21.15 -4.74 -10.88
C GLY A 149 -21.14 -3.21 -10.92
N LEU A 150 -19.97 -2.64 -11.16
CA LEU A 150 -19.79 -1.19 -11.24
C LEU A 150 -20.34 -0.67 -12.59
N PRO A 151 -21.13 0.41 -12.59
CA PRO A 151 -21.84 0.90 -13.79
C PRO A 151 -20.95 1.23 -15.01
N LEU A 152 -19.65 1.43 -14.79
CA LEU A 152 -18.69 1.79 -15.85
C LEU A 152 -17.71 0.67 -16.21
N VAL A 153 -17.87 -0.52 -15.61
CA VAL A 153 -16.99 -1.67 -15.86
C VAL A 153 -17.82 -2.77 -16.52
N SER A 154 -17.37 -3.24 -17.69
CA SER A 154 -18.01 -4.37 -18.36
C SER A 154 -17.92 -5.64 -17.52
N GLU A 155 -19.01 -6.38 -17.40
CA GLU A 155 -19.08 -7.71 -16.77
C GLU A 155 -18.13 -8.74 -17.44
N TYR A 156 -17.70 -8.44 -18.66
CA TYR A 156 -16.81 -9.30 -19.46
C TYR A 156 -15.35 -8.86 -19.39
N THR A 157 -15.05 -7.88 -18.54
CA THR A 157 -13.67 -7.45 -18.28
C THR A 157 -13.08 -8.21 -17.09
N LEU A 158 -12.05 -9.00 -17.35
CA LEU A 158 -11.33 -9.73 -16.32
C LEU A 158 -10.02 -9.00 -15.96
N TRP A 159 -9.73 -8.91 -14.69
CA TRP A 159 -8.45 -8.43 -14.20
C TRP A 159 -7.62 -9.61 -13.70
N GLN A 160 -6.43 -9.74 -14.24
CA GLN A 160 -5.50 -10.82 -13.88
C GLN A 160 -4.12 -10.25 -13.62
N THR A 161 -3.43 -10.75 -12.60
CA THR A 161 -2.02 -10.43 -12.38
C THR A 161 -1.16 -11.10 -13.45
N SER A 162 -0.31 -10.33 -14.11
CA SER A 162 0.62 -10.80 -15.14
C SER A 162 2.00 -11.06 -14.55
N ALA A 163 2.48 -12.29 -14.64
CA ALA A 163 3.83 -12.63 -14.24
C ALA A 163 4.90 -11.85 -15.07
N GLU A 164 4.58 -11.49 -16.32
CA GLU A 164 5.46 -10.69 -17.17
C GLU A 164 5.60 -9.27 -16.63
N GLU A 165 4.49 -8.60 -16.23
CA GLU A 165 4.54 -7.26 -15.66
C GLU A 165 5.29 -7.23 -14.32
N ILE A 166 5.14 -8.27 -13.49
CA ILE A 166 5.91 -8.40 -12.25
C ILE A 166 7.40 -8.58 -12.55
N ARG A 167 7.76 -9.42 -13.54
CA ARG A 167 9.15 -9.62 -13.93
C ARG A 167 9.80 -8.34 -14.45
N LYS A 168 9.13 -7.61 -15.34
CA LYS A 168 9.60 -6.31 -15.84
C LYS A 168 9.84 -5.30 -14.69
N ALA A 169 8.90 -5.22 -13.77
CA ALA A 169 9.03 -4.34 -12.61
C ALA A 169 10.24 -4.74 -11.73
N ARG A 170 10.44 -6.04 -11.49
CA ARG A 170 11.58 -6.55 -10.72
C ARG A 170 12.91 -6.24 -11.40
N GLU A 171 13.03 -6.48 -12.70
CA GLU A 171 14.25 -6.20 -13.50
C GLU A 171 14.61 -4.71 -13.46
N VAL A 172 13.61 -3.82 -13.54
CA VAL A 172 13.84 -2.38 -13.40
C VAL A 172 14.32 -2.05 -12.00
N LEU A 173 13.64 -2.54 -10.97
CA LEU A 173 14.00 -2.28 -9.57
C LEU A 173 15.44 -2.72 -9.27
N ASP A 174 15.82 -3.93 -9.70
CA ASP A 174 17.18 -4.46 -9.53
C ASP A 174 18.25 -3.64 -10.25
N ARG A 175 17.88 -2.92 -11.31
CA ARG A 175 18.77 -2.04 -12.05
C ARG A 175 18.94 -0.68 -11.39
N VAL A 176 17.87 -0.09 -10.86
CA VAL A 176 17.86 1.29 -10.36
C VAL A 176 18.18 1.42 -8.86
N CYS A 177 18.04 0.35 -8.09
CA CYS A 177 18.30 0.29 -6.65
C CYS A 177 19.63 -0.44 -6.32
N LYS A 178 20.65 -0.29 -7.17
CA LYS A 178 22.00 -0.86 -6.95
C LYS A 178 22.84 0.03 -6.06
#